data_28b5ee6e2d83eaf1d1174831f8175a88
#
_entry.id   28b5ee6e2d83eaf1d1174831f8175a88
#
_cell.length_a   1.000
_cell.length_b   1.000
_cell.length_c   1.000
_cell.angle_alpha   90.00
_cell.angle_beta   90.00
_cell.angle_gamma   90.00
#
_symmetry.space_group_name_H-M   'P 1'
#
loop_
_entity.id
_entity.type
_entity.pdbx_description
1 polymer ?
#
loop_
_entity_poly.entity_id
_entity_poly.type
_entity_poly.pdbx_seq_one_letter_code
_entity_poly.pdbx_strand_id
1 'polypeptide(L)'
;QGDVLHYVSMRAPQIIARFLPFSALLGTLIAFAGLSQNSEVVAMKAAGLSAHQILAPMFAASLGVALISFVFNDAVVAPNTARLKVWQAAEYGTVAPNSDARNNVWVREGNDLINAGNVVGSGDDTVLENVRIYLRANGGLRQVVTATQARYIGDAWQLENAKSFDVATTTETKPSNLIIGRGITPDRFNYVKVDGDSLAFLPLMRAIDDLKAAGRRTDNLEGILWHKISAPLSTLLMPLLGAVAA
;
A
#
# COMPACT_ATOMS: atom_id res chain seq x y z
N GLN A 1 -4.42 21.60 14.30
CA GLN A 1 -3.34 20.93 15.08
C GLN A 1 -3.67 19.45 15.34
N GLY A 2 -4.95 19.07 15.50
CA GLY A 2 -5.38 17.69 15.69
C GLY A 2 -5.03 16.78 14.50
N ASP A 3 -5.24 17.25 13.30
CA ASP A 3 -5.02 16.48 12.07
C ASP A 3 -3.54 16.15 11.82
N VAL A 4 -2.64 17.06 12.20
CA VAL A 4 -1.19 16.84 12.10
C VAL A 4 -0.74 15.75 13.08
N LEU A 5 -1.23 15.78 14.33
CA LEU A 5 -0.91 14.75 15.31
C LEU A 5 -1.49 13.39 14.90
N HIS A 6 -2.70 13.38 14.35
CA HIS A 6 -3.33 12.18 13.82
C HIS A 6 -2.53 11.59 12.63
N TYR A 7 -2.09 12.42 11.71
CA TYR A 7 -1.20 12.01 10.62
C TYR A 7 0.10 11.39 11.14
N VAL A 8 0.76 12.08 12.06
CA VAL A 8 2.03 11.61 12.65
C VAL A 8 1.84 10.27 13.35
N SER A 9 0.77 10.08 14.11
CA SER A 9 0.48 8.82 14.82
C SER A 9 0.31 7.63 13.87
N MET A 10 -0.31 7.84 12.71
CA MET A 10 -0.46 6.80 11.68
C MET A 10 0.82 6.55 10.88
N ARG A 11 1.68 7.56 10.71
CA ARG A 11 2.93 7.48 9.94
C ARG A 11 4.10 6.97 10.75
N ALA A 12 4.14 7.28 12.05
CA ALA A 12 5.22 6.91 12.96
C ALA A 12 5.57 5.40 12.95
N PRO A 13 4.59 4.46 12.96
CA PRO A 13 4.91 3.04 12.92
C PRO A 13 5.72 2.62 11.69
N GLN A 14 5.42 3.20 10.51
CA GLN A 14 6.17 2.90 9.29
C GLN A 14 7.63 3.37 9.37
N ILE A 15 7.84 4.53 9.99
CA ILE A 15 9.18 5.09 10.17
C ILE A 15 9.95 4.22 11.16
N ILE A 16 9.36 3.89 12.31
CA ILE A 16 9.98 3.02 13.32
C ILE A 16 10.39 1.69 12.72
N ALA A 17 9.50 1.03 11.96
CA ALA A 17 9.78 -0.24 11.33
C ALA A 17 11.02 -0.21 10.40
N ARG A 18 11.22 0.90 9.69
CA ARG A 18 12.39 1.07 8.80
C ARG A 18 13.71 1.21 9.55
N PHE A 19 13.68 1.74 10.77
CA PHE A 19 14.89 1.94 11.57
C PHE A 19 15.26 0.71 12.41
N LEU A 20 14.39 -0.28 12.59
CA LEU A 20 14.67 -1.48 13.37
C LEU A 20 15.93 -2.24 12.93
N PRO A 21 16.19 -2.51 11.64
CA PRO A 21 17.42 -3.17 11.22
C PRO A 21 18.68 -2.36 11.56
N PHE A 22 18.62 -1.04 11.38
CA PHE A 22 19.75 -0.16 11.71
C PHE A 22 20.01 -0.09 13.21
N SER A 23 18.97 -0.11 14.03
CA SER A 23 19.10 -0.18 15.49
C SER A 23 19.77 -1.47 15.93
N ALA A 24 19.44 -2.60 15.30
CA ALA A 24 20.11 -3.88 15.56
C ALA A 24 21.59 -3.84 15.17
N LEU A 25 21.93 -3.25 14.01
CA LEU A 25 23.32 -3.06 13.60
C LEU A 25 24.10 -2.20 14.59
N LEU A 26 23.56 -1.05 14.96
CA LEU A 26 24.21 -0.13 15.90
C LEU A 26 24.38 -0.78 17.27
N GLY A 27 23.37 -1.48 17.76
CA GLY A 27 23.44 -2.22 19.02
C GLY A 27 24.53 -3.29 19.02
N THR A 28 24.66 -4.03 17.92
CA THR A 28 25.72 -5.05 17.79
C THR A 28 27.11 -4.41 17.68
N LEU A 29 27.26 -3.33 16.94
CA LEU A 29 28.53 -2.58 16.88
C LEU A 29 28.96 -2.09 18.25
N ILE A 30 28.08 -1.47 19.02
CA ILE A 30 28.37 -0.99 20.37
C ILE A 30 28.75 -2.15 21.29
N ALA A 31 28.01 -3.25 21.24
CA ALA A 31 28.28 -4.43 22.06
C ALA A 31 29.66 -5.04 21.74
N PHE A 32 29.98 -5.24 20.46
CA PHE A 32 31.27 -5.78 20.05
C PHE A 32 32.42 -4.82 20.34
N ALA A 33 32.23 -3.54 20.12
CA ALA A 33 33.25 -2.53 20.47
C ALA A 33 33.56 -2.57 21.97
N GLY A 34 32.54 -2.69 22.84
CA GLY A 34 32.73 -2.84 24.27
C GLY A 34 33.48 -4.11 24.64
N LEU A 35 33.09 -5.28 24.08
CA LEU A 35 33.76 -6.56 24.30
C LEU A 35 35.23 -6.54 23.80
N SER A 36 35.50 -5.90 22.68
CA SER A 36 36.83 -5.75 22.10
C SER A 36 37.74 -4.85 22.96
N GLN A 37 37.22 -3.70 23.37
CA GLN A 37 37.96 -2.73 24.21
C GLN A 37 38.36 -3.34 25.56
N ASN A 38 37.51 -4.17 26.15
CA ASN A 38 37.79 -4.84 27.41
C ASN A 38 38.60 -6.16 27.25
N SER A 39 39.05 -6.47 26.02
CA SER A 39 39.75 -7.74 25.72
C SER A 39 38.95 -9.01 26.07
N GLU A 40 37.64 -8.88 26.23
CA GLU A 40 36.76 -10.00 26.58
C GLU A 40 36.71 -11.04 25.46
N VAL A 41 36.70 -10.62 24.19
CA VAL A 41 36.77 -11.55 23.06
C VAL A 41 38.04 -12.38 23.07
N VAL A 42 39.20 -11.77 23.45
CA VAL A 42 40.48 -12.45 23.56
C VAL A 42 40.43 -13.44 24.69
N ALA A 43 39.88 -13.06 25.85
CA ALA A 43 39.73 -13.95 27.01
C ALA A 43 38.81 -15.15 26.70
N MET A 44 37.69 -14.93 26.01
CA MET A 44 36.78 -15.97 25.55
C MET A 44 37.46 -16.98 24.60
N LYS A 45 38.23 -16.46 23.62
CA LYS A 45 39.02 -17.31 22.72
C LYS A 45 40.10 -18.08 23.42
N ALA A 46 40.80 -17.45 24.38
CA ALA A 46 41.81 -18.13 25.21
C ALA A 46 41.21 -19.26 26.10
N ALA A 47 39.96 -19.08 26.52
CA ALA A 47 39.18 -20.11 27.23
C ALA A 47 38.65 -21.22 26.28
N GLY A 48 38.99 -21.21 25.00
CA GLY A 48 38.61 -22.25 24.04
C GLY A 48 37.25 -22.06 23.36
N LEU A 49 36.58 -20.91 23.55
CA LEU A 49 35.31 -20.64 22.91
C LEU A 49 35.50 -20.41 21.40
N SER A 50 34.67 -21.08 20.60
CA SER A 50 34.66 -20.86 19.14
C SER A 50 33.97 -19.54 18.78
N ALA A 51 34.28 -18.98 17.60
CA ALA A 51 33.62 -17.76 17.09
C ALA A 51 32.08 -17.90 17.05
N HIS A 52 31.58 -19.08 16.70
CA HIS A 52 30.15 -19.35 16.68
C HIS A 52 29.48 -19.26 18.05
N GLN A 53 30.19 -19.73 19.10
CA GLN A 53 29.69 -19.66 20.49
C GLN A 53 29.68 -18.21 21.00
N ILE A 54 30.65 -17.39 20.59
CA ILE A 54 30.68 -15.96 20.93
C ILE A 54 29.55 -15.18 20.20
N LEU A 55 29.26 -15.55 18.96
CA LEU A 55 28.22 -14.87 18.14
C LEU A 55 26.79 -15.38 18.44
N ALA A 56 26.64 -16.61 18.96
CA ALA A 56 25.34 -17.26 19.17
C ALA A 56 24.33 -16.41 19.98
N PRO A 57 24.66 -15.79 21.11
CA PRO A 57 23.73 -14.98 21.87
C PRO A 57 23.26 -13.73 21.07
N MET A 58 24.11 -13.19 20.23
CA MET A 58 23.72 -12.03 19.37
C MET A 58 22.79 -12.46 18.24
N PHE A 59 23.02 -13.62 17.66
CA PHE A 59 22.08 -14.19 16.70
C PHE A 59 20.71 -14.48 17.34
N ALA A 60 20.71 -15.03 18.55
CA ALA A 60 19.46 -15.27 19.28
C ALA A 60 18.71 -13.97 19.57
N ALA A 61 19.42 -12.93 20.01
CA ALA A 61 18.84 -11.60 20.21
C ALA A 61 18.30 -11.01 18.90
N SER A 62 19.04 -11.11 17.80
CA SER A 62 18.61 -10.62 16.49
C SER A 62 17.41 -11.39 15.93
N LEU A 63 17.31 -12.68 16.19
CA LEU A 63 16.13 -13.47 15.87
C LEU A 63 14.90 -12.95 16.65
N GLY A 64 15.07 -12.64 17.93
CA GLY A 64 14.03 -12.00 18.75
C GLY A 64 13.58 -10.66 18.14
N VAL A 65 14.53 -9.81 17.76
CA VAL A 65 14.23 -8.52 17.11
C VAL A 65 13.54 -8.73 15.75
N ALA A 66 13.96 -9.72 14.96
CA ALA A 66 13.34 -10.04 13.68
C ALA A 66 11.87 -10.48 13.85
N LEU A 67 11.58 -11.33 14.83
CA LEU A 67 10.22 -11.77 15.16
C LEU A 67 9.35 -10.59 15.62
N ILE A 68 9.86 -9.76 16.51
CA ILE A 68 9.16 -8.54 16.96
C ILE A 68 8.90 -7.61 15.78
N SER A 69 9.89 -7.41 14.92
CA SER A 69 9.76 -6.58 13.70
C SER A 69 8.69 -7.12 12.76
N PHE A 70 8.63 -8.44 12.55
CA PHE A 70 7.60 -9.07 11.72
C PHE A 70 6.20 -8.83 12.30
N VAL A 71 6.01 -9.14 13.59
CA VAL A 71 4.72 -8.94 14.28
C VAL A 71 4.33 -7.47 14.30
N PHE A 72 5.27 -6.57 14.56
CA PHE A 72 5.02 -5.13 14.54
C PHE A 72 4.60 -4.64 13.16
N ASN A 73 5.25 -5.12 12.09
CA ASN A 73 4.88 -4.77 10.73
C ASN A 73 3.47 -5.26 10.39
N ASP A 74 3.14 -6.49 10.76
CA ASP A 74 1.86 -7.13 10.45
C ASP A 74 0.70 -6.55 11.28
N ALA A 75 0.88 -6.41 12.59
CA ALA A 75 -0.18 -6.00 13.52
C ALA A 75 -0.35 -4.48 13.65
N VAL A 76 0.72 -3.70 13.41
CA VAL A 76 0.68 -2.25 13.63
C VAL A 76 0.88 -1.47 12.33
N VAL A 77 1.92 -1.76 11.55
CA VAL A 77 2.24 -0.97 10.35
C VAL A 77 1.19 -1.14 9.26
N ALA A 78 0.80 -2.38 8.94
CA ALA A 78 -0.15 -2.67 7.88
C ALA A 78 -1.52 -2.00 8.10
N PRO A 79 -2.21 -2.14 9.26
CA PRO A 79 -3.51 -1.51 9.49
C PRO A 79 -3.43 0.03 9.58
N ASN A 80 -2.34 0.60 10.13
CA ASN A 80 -2.15 2.05 10.13
C ASN A 80 -1.90 2.58 8.72
N THR A 81 -1.19 1.85 7.87
CA THR A 81 -1.01 2.18 6.45
C THR A 81 -2.35 2.17 5.71
N ALA A 82 -3.19 1.17 5.96
CA ALA A 82 -4.53 1.09 5.37
C ALA A 82 -5.37 2.31 5.75
N ARG A 83 -5.46 2.63 7.04
CA ARG A 83 -6.20 3.78 7.55
C ARG A 83 -5.69 5.11 7.01
N LEU A 84 -4.37 5.27 6.96
CA LEU A 84 -3.75 6.48 6.41
C LEU A 84 -4.10 6.66 4.93
N LYS A 85 -4.06 5.61 4.12
CA LYS A 85 -4.39 5.68 2.69
C LYS A 85 -5.87 6.02 2.46
N VAL A 86 -6.78 5.46 3.25
CA VAL A 86 -8.21 5.80 3.19
C VAL A 86 -8.42 7.28 3.54
N TRP A 87 -7.77 7.78 4.58
CA TRP A 87 -7.86 9.19 4.97
C TRP A 87 -7.24 10.14 3.94
N GLN A 88 -6.12 9.76 3.34
CA GLN A 88 -5.50 10.49 2.21
C GLN A 88 -6.41 10.52 0.98
N ALA A 89 -7.08 9.40 0.66
CA ALA A 89 -8.03 9.34 -0.45
C ALA A 89 -9.27 10.22 -0.23
N ALA A 90 -9.65 10.45 1.04
CA ALA A 90 -10.71 11.39 1.44
C ALA A 90 -10.20 12.85 1.56
N GLU A 91 -9.04 13.18 0.97
CA GLU A 91 -8.41 14.52 1.06
C GLU A 91 -8.28 15.04 2.50
N TYR A 92 -7.99 14.12 3.44
CA TYR A 92 -7.89 14.39 4.89
C TYR A 92 -9.20 14.85 5.55
N GLY A 93 -10.34 14.65 4.89
CA GLY A 93 -11.68 14.94 5.39
C GLY A 93 -12.24 13.84 6.30
N THR A 94 -13.50 14.00 6.70
CA THR A 94 -14.21 12.99 7.49
C THR A 94 -14.49 11.75 6.64
N VAL A 95 -13.96 10.60 7.05
CA VAL A 95 -14.25 9.31 6.41
C VAL A 95 -15.57 8.79 6.98
N ALA A 96 -16.56 8.55 6.11
CA ALA A 96 -17.83 7.97 6.54
C ALA A 96 -17.60 6.55 7.11
N PRO A 97 -18.20 6.21 8.27
CA PRO A 97 -17.92 4.96 8.98
C PRO A 97 -18.33 3.66 8.25
N ASN A 98 -19.09 3.75 7.16
CA ASN A 98 -19.61 2.60 6.39
C ASN A 98 -19.14 2.60 4.93
N SER A 99 -17.97 3.12 4.63
CA SER A 99 -17.50 3.10 3.25
C SER A 99 -16.87 1.74 2.88
N ASP A 100 -17.70 0.76 2.51
CA ASP A 100 -17.35 -0.21 1.44
C ASP A 100 -17.12 0.53 0.11
N ALA A 101 -17.16 1.85 0.14
CA ALA A 101 -16.93 2.74 -0.98
C ALA A 101 -15.47 2.68 -1.39
N ARG A 102 -15.23 2.16 -2.56
CA ARG A 102 -13.92 2.15 -3.19
C ARG A 102 -13.66 3.55 -3.72
N ASN A 103 -12.70 4.25 -3.12
CA ASN A 103 -12.43 5.64 -3.43
C ASN A 103 -11.42 5.79 -4.57
N ASN A 104 -11.64 6.76 -5.43
CA ASN A 104 -10.71 7.20 -6.48
C ASN A 104 -10.29 6.08 -7.46
N VAL A 105 -11.28 5.38 -8.01
CA VAL A 105 -11.05 4.29 -8.97
C VAL A 105 -10.86 4.86 -10.38
N TRP A 106 -9.77 4.46 -11.02
CA TRP A 106 -9.47 4.83 -12.40
C TRP A 106 -9.62 3.63 -13.32
N VAL A 107 -10.40 3.81 -14.38
CA VAL A 107 -10.58 2.81 -15.44
C VAL A 107 -10.18 3.44 -16.77
N ARG A 108 -9.38 2.71 -17.55
CA ARG A 108 -9.03 3.11 -18.91
C ARG A 108 -9.85 2.31 -19.90
N GLU A 109 -10.49 2.99 -20.84
CA GLU A 109 -11.20 2.38 -21.97
C GLU A 109 -10.66 2.94 -23.28
N GLY A 110 -9.93 2.12 -24.02
CA GLY A 110 -9.24 2.57 -25.22
C GLY A 110 -8.29 3.74 -24.93
N ASN A 111 -8.64 4.92 -25.42
CA ASN A 111 -7.87 6.16 -25.23
C ASN A 111 -8.40 7.01 -24.07
N ASP A 112 -9.60 6.73 -23.58
CA ASP A 112 -10.30 7.52 -22.59
C ASP A 112 -9.98 7.05 -21.16
N LEU A 113 -10.08 7.97 -20.21
CA LEU A 113 -9.87 7.70 -18.79
C LEU A 113 -11.13 8.07 -18.01
N ILE A 114 -11.59 7.15 -17.20
CA ILE A 114 -12.76 7.34 -16.32
C ILE A 114 -12.27 7.28 -14.88
N ASN A 115 -12.59 8.30 -14.12
CA ASN A 115 -12.35 8.36 -12.68
C ASN A 115 -13.70 8.35 -11.96
N ALA A 116 -13.88 7.44 -11.03
CA ALA A 116 -14.97 7.45 -10.06
C ALA A 116 -14.42 7.85 -8.70
N GLY A 117 -14.94 8.92 -8.12
CA GLY A 117 -14.55 9.35 -6.78
C GLY A 117 -14.88 8.29 -5.75
N ASN A 118 -16.11 7.73 -5.82
CA ASN A 118 -16.53 6.59 -5.02
C ASN A 118 -17.25 5.56 -5.91
N VAL A 119 -17.10 4.29 -5.56
CA VAL A 119 -17.84 3.17 -6.17
C VAL A 119 -18.61 2.47 -5.07
N VAL A 120 -19.92 2.45 -5.16
CA VAL A 120 -20.84 1.88 -4.17
C VAL A 120 -21.60 0.71 -4.81
N GLY A 121 -21.84 -0.35 -4.06
CA GLY A 121 -22.54 -1.52 -4.56
C GLY A 121 -21.62 -2.52 -5.29
N SER A 122 -22.21 -3.53 -5.90
CA SER A 122 -21.53 -4.59 -6.65
C SER A 122 -22.42 -5.17 -7.75
N GLY A 123 -21.81 -5.72 -8.79
CA GLY A 123 -22.54 -6.22 -9.96
C GLY A 123 -23.34 -5.11 -10.64
N ASP A 124 -24.55 -5.43 -11.09
CA ASP A 124 -25.42 -4.50 -11.83
C ASP A 124 -25.95 -3.33 -10.98
N ASP A 125 -25.93 -3.45 -9.63
CA ASP A 125 -26.33 -2.39 -8.71
C ASP A 125 -25.18 -1.42 -8.39
N THR A 126 -24.08 -1.49 -9.13
CA THR A 126 -22.94 -0.58 -8.94
C THR A 126 -23.31 0.84 -9.33
N VAL A 127 -23.07 1.78 -8.42
CA VAL A 127 -23.22 3.22 -8.60
C VAL A 127 -21.85 3.88 -8.47
N LEU A 128 -21.48 4.69 -9.44
CA LEU A 128 -20.29 5.53 -9.40
C LEU A 128 -20.68 6.93 -8.93
N GLU A 129 -19.98 7.48 -7.98
CA GLU A 129 -20.18 8.85 -7.50
C GLU A 129 -18.98 9.75 -7.84
N ASN A 130 -19.24 11.03 -8.06
CA ASN A 130 -18.23 12.02 -8.45
C ASN A 130 -17.41 11.56 -9.66
N VAL A 131 -18.10 11.26 -10.74
CA VAL A 131 -17.50 10.71 -11.97
C VAL A 131 -16.85 11.81 -12.79
N ARG A 132 -15.63 11.56 -13.23
CA ARG A 132 -14.90 12.41 -14.20
C ARG A 132 -14.42 11.55 -15.36
N ILE A 133 -14.71 11.98 -16.56
CA ILE A 133 -14.34 11.27 -17.77
C ILE A 133 -13.53 12.19 -18.66
N TYR A 134 -12.38 11.71 -19.05
CA TYR A 134 -11.44 12.42 -19.89
C TYR A 134 -11.42 11.75 -21.26
N LEU A 135 -12.15 12.36 -22.20
CA LEU A 135 -12.20 11.92 -23.59
C LEU A 135 -10.98 12.46 -24.34
N ARG A 136 -10.21 11.56 -24.91
CA ARG A 136 -8.94 11.87 -25.57
C ARG A 136 -9.00 11.52 -27.06
N ALA A 137 -8.51 12.42 -27.89
CA ALA A 137 -8.35 12.20 -29.33
C ALA A 137 -6.97 12.67 -29.78
N ASN A 138 -6.33 11.92 -30.69
CA ASN A 138 -5.01 12.24 -31.25
C ASN A 138 -3.92 12.53 -30.19
N GLY A 139 -3.96 11.80 -29.05
CA GLY A 139 -3.00 11.98 -27.96
C GLY A 139 -3.26 13.17 -27.03
N GLY A 140 -4.22 14.05 -27.36
CA GLY A 140 -4.62 15.22 -26.56
C GLY A 140 -5.96 15.03 -25.84
N LEU A 141 -6.19 15.83 -24.79
CA LEU A 141 -7.48 15.92 -24.11
C LEU A 141 -8.45 16.75 -24.97
N ARG A 142 -9.56 16.14 -25.37
CA ARG A 142 -10.60 16.80 -26.16
C ARG A 142 -11.72 17.36 -25.30
N GLN A 143 -12.20 16.55 -24.34
CA GLN A 143 -13.39 16.88 -23.59
C GLN A 143 -13.30 16.30 -22.19
N VAL A 144 -13.81 17.02 -21.20
CA VAL A 144 -13.94 16.55 -19.81
C VAL A 144 -15.43 16.50 -19.48
N VAL A 145 -15.92 15.34 -19.09
CA VAL A 145 -17.28 15.16 -18.60
C VAL A 145 -17.23 14.91 -17.11
N THR A 146 -18.02 15.67 -16.35
CA THR A 146 -18.21 15.48 -14.92
C THR A 146 -19.67 15.13 -14.63
N ALA A 147 -19.91 14.22 -13.69
CA ALA A 147 -21.26 13.86 -13.27
C ALA A 147 -21.28 13.60 -11.76
N THR A 148 -22.44 13.86 -11.14
CA THR A 148 -22.61 13.57 -9.71
C THR A 148 -22.67 12.07 -9.46
N GLN A 149 -23.38 11.34 -10.32
CA GLN A 149 -23.52 9.88 -10.26
C GLN A 149 -23.53 9.28 -11.66
N ALA A 150 -23.16 8.00 -11.76
CA ALA A 150 -23.38 7.17 -12.92
C ALA A 150 -23.92 5.80 -12.50
N ARG A 151 -24.99 5.35 -13.16
CA ARG A 151 -25.63 4.06 -12.91
C ARG A 151 -25.44 3.14 -14.10
N TYR A 152 -25.21 1.88 -13.83
CA TYR A 152 -25.10 0.88 -14.88
C TYR A 152 -26.48 0.50 -15.44
N ILE A 153 -26.61 0.53 -16.74
CA ILE A 153 -27.84 0.20 -17.46
C ILE A 153 -27.57 -0.84 -18.56
N GLY A 154 -27.31 -2.08 -18.12
CA GLY A 154 -27.16 -3.25 -18.99
C GLY A 154 -25.81 -3.37 -19.72
N ASP A 155 -25.36 -2.39 -20.49
CA ASP A 155 -24.05 -2.39 -21.17
C ASP A 155 -23.32 -1.04 -21.17
N ALA A 156 -23.96 -0.03 -20.56
CA ALA A 156 -23.47 1.34 -20.54
C ALA A 156 -23.74 2.04 -19.21
N TRP A 157 -23.20 3.22 -19.03
CA TRP A 157 -23.36 4.04 -17.83
C TRP A 157 -24.18 5.27 -18.13
N GLN A 158 -25.30 5.44 -17.46
CA GLN A 158 -26.14 6.62 -17.49
C GLN A 158 -25.64 7.61 -16.44
N LEU A 159 -25.29 8.82 -16.89
CA LEU A 159 -24.79 9.89 -16.03
C LEU A 159 -25.91 10.79 -15.55
N GLU A 160 -25.91 11.11 -14.27
CA GLU A 160 -26.82 12.08 -13.66
C GLU A 160 -26.10 13.41 -13.41
N ASN A 161 -26.80 14.51 -13.74
CA ASN A 161 -26.26 15.88 -13.64
C ASN A 161 -24.93 16.06 -14.38
N ALA A 162 -24.86 15.52 -15.58
CA ALA A 162 -23.65 15.60 -16.39
C ALA A 162 -23.36 17.04 -16.84
N LYS A 163 -22.10 17.44 -16.76
CA LYS A 163 -21.54 18.65 -17.35
C LYS A 163 -20.39 18.23 -18.25
N SER A 164 -20.37 18.78 -19.43
CA SER A 164 -19.35 18.50 -20.43
C SER A 164 -18.63 19.77 -20.81
N PHE A 165 -17.31 19.75 -20.68
CA PHE A 165 -16.42 20.84 -21.06
C PHE A 165 -15.58 20.42 -22.27
N ASP A 166 -15.75 21.14 -23.40
CA ASP A 166 -14.94 20.97 -24.60
C ASP A 166 -13.68 21.86 -24.50
N VAL A 167 -12.52 21.24 -24.59
CA VAL A 167 -11.23 21.92 -24.38
C VAL A 167 -10.88 22.83 -25.55
N ALA A 168 -11.27 22.46 -26.77
CA ALA A 168 -10.95 23.25 -27.97
C ALA A 168 -11.78 24.53 -28.08
N THR A 169 -13.08 24.45 -27.76
CA THR A 169 -14.01 25.57 -27.83
C THR A 169 -14.17 26.33 -26.51
N THR A 170 -13.60 25.78 -25.41
CA THR A 170 -13.73 26.32 -24.04
C THR A 170 -15.21 26.49 -23.64
N THR A 171 -16.08 25.59 -24.10
CA THR A 171 -17.53 25.68 -23.90
C THR A 171 -18.01 24.59 -22.95
N GLU A 172 -18.81 25.00 -21.95
CA GLU A 172 -19.49 24.06 -21.05
C GLU A 172 -20.92 23.82 -21.54
N THR A 173 -21.32 22.56 -21.64
CA THR A 173 -22.67 22.11 -21.97
C THR A 173 -23.22 21.19 -20.88
N LYS A 174 -24.54 21.19 -20.67
CA LYS A 174 -25.22 20.32 -19.69
C LYS A 174 -26.16 19.37 -20.43
N PRO A 175 -25.66 18.20 -20.89
CA PRO A 175 -26.50 17.21 -21.54
C PRO A 175 -27.44 16.55 -20.51
N SER A 176 -28.74 16.48 -20.85
CA SER A 176 -29.77 15.96 -19.91
C SER A 176 -29.75 14.46 -19.71
N ASN A 177 -29.24 13.67 -20.67
CA ASN A 177 -29.08 12.20 -20.57
C ASN A 177 -27.84 11.79 -21.35
N LEU A 178 -26.72 11.74 -20.68
CA LEU A 178 -25.48 11.27 -21.28
C LEU A 178 -25.26 9.80 -20.94
N ILE A 179 -25.21 8.95 -21.96
CA ILE A 179 -24.89 7.54 -21.83
C ILE A 179 -23.50 7.34 -22.41
N ILE A 180 -22.60 6.76 -21.64
CA ILE A 180 -21.21 6.55 -22.04
C ILE A 180 -20.70 5.19 -21.54
N GLY A 181 -19.50 4.82 -21.96
CA GLY A 181 -18.81 3.65 -21.46
C GLY A 181 -19.49 2.34 -21.87
N ARG A 182 -19.98 2.23 -23.13
CA ARG A 182 -20.51 0.96 -23.65
C ARG A 182 -19.44 -0.11 -23.59
N GLY A 183 -19.80 -1.28 -23.04
CA GLY A 183 -18.88 -2.39 -22.84
C GLY A 183 -18.00 -2.28 -21.60
N ILE A 184 -18.12 -1.23 -20.80
CA ILE A 184 -17.44 -1.12 -19.50
C ILE A 184 -18.34 -1.76 -18.43
N THR A 185 -18.00 -2.99 -18.06
CA THR A 185 -18.74 -3.70 -17.01
C THR A 185 -18.43 -3.13 -15.63
N PRO A 186 -19.38 -3.21 -14.67
CA PRO A 186 -19.16 -2.81 -13.27
C PRO A 186 -17.94 -3.45 -12.62
N ASP A 187 -17.60 -4.67 -13.03
CA ASP A 187 -16.41 -5.38 -12.53
C ASP A 187 -15.12 -4.58 -12.73
N ARG A 188 -15.01 -3.78 -13.79
CA ARG A 188 -13.82 -2.94 -14.00
C ARG A 188 -13.64 -1.87 -12.92
N PHE A 189 -14.71 -1.39 -12.32
CA PHE A 189 -14.68 -0.48 -11.17
C PHE A 189 -14.60 -1.22 -9.84
N ASN A 190 -15.02 -2.48 -9.83
CA ASN A 190 -14.95 -3.36 -8.67
C ASN A 190 -13.55 -3.88 -8.39
N TYR A 191 -12.60 -3.66 -9.29
CA TYR A 191 -11.21 -4.03 -9.03
C TYR A 191 -10.61 -3.12 -7.96
N VAL A 192 -10.70 -3.57 -6.73
CA VAL A 192 -9.83 -3.07 -5.67
C VAL A 192 -8.41 -3.34 -6.14
N LYS A 193 -7.65 -2.29 -6.42
CA LYS A 193 -6.20 -2.42 -6.53
C LYS A 193 -5.73 -2.89 -5.16
N VAL A 194 -5.53 -4.21 -5.04
CA VAL A 194 -5.04 -4.78 -3.79
C VAL A 194 -3.70 -4.11 -3.48
N ASP A 195 -3.70 -3.34 -2.41
CA ASP A 195 -2.51 -2.66 -1.94
C ASP A 195 -1.81 -3.54 -0.92
N GLY A 196 -0.77 -4.22 -1.39
CA GLY A 196 -0.04 -5.19 -0.58
C GLY A 196 0.59 -4.60 0.69
N ASP A 197 0.91 -3.29 0.70
CA ASP A 197 1.48 -2.63 1.88
C ASP A 197 0.44 -2.41 2.99
N SER A 198 -0.82 -2.29 2.61
CA SER A 198 -1.95 -2.06 3.53
C SER A 198 -2.50 -3.35 4.13
N LEU A 199 -2.16 -4.50 3.57
CA LEU A 199 -2.63 -5.81 4.04
C LEU A 199 -1.61 -6.44 4.99
N ALA A 200 -2.08 -7.14 6.00
CA ALA A 200 -1.27 -8.04 6.80
C ALA A 200 -0.84 -9.27 5.96
N PHE A 201 0.13 -10.03 6.44
CA PHE A 201 0.74 -11.14 5.68
C PHE A 201 -0.28 -12.18 5.20
N LEU A 202 -1.11 -12.71 6.09
CA LEU A 202 -2.09 -13.74 5.73
C LEU A 202 -3.21 -13.25 4.80
N PRO A 203 -3.83 -12.06 5.01
CA PRO A 203 -4.76 -11.47 4.06
C PRO A 203 -4.13 -11.23 2.68
N LEU A 204 -2.87 -10.78 2.62
CA LEU A 204 -2.17 -10.56 1.36
C LEU A 204 -1.95 -11.88 0.61
N MET A 205 -1.55 -12.94 1.30
CA MET A 205 -1.37 -14.27 0.71
C MET A 205 -2.68 -14.78 0.09
N ARG A 206 -3.80 -14.68 0.82
CA ARG A 206 -5.13 -15.08 0.32
C ARG A 206 -5.54 -14.24 -0.90
N ALA A 207 -5.35 -12.93 -0.86
CA ALA A 207 -5.65 -12.06 -1.99
C ALA A 207 -4.82 -12.40 -3.24
N ILE A 208 -3.57 -12.82 -3.08
CA ILE A 208 -2.72 -13.30 -4.19
C ILE A 208 -3.29 -14.59 -4.77
N ASP A 209 -3.69 -15.55 -3.93
CA ASP A 209 -4.26 -16.82 -4.37
C ASP A 209 -5.58 -16.62 -5.14
N ASP A 210 -6.46 -15.75 -4.63
CA ASP A 210 -7.73 -15.39 -5.28
C ASP A 210 -7.49 -14.71 -6.65
N LEU A 211 -6.52 -13.79 -6.74
CA LEU A 211 -6.17 -13.13 -7.98
C LEU A 211 -5.54 -14.09 -9.00
N LYS A 212 -4.71 -15.04 -8.55
CA LYS A 212 -4.16 -16.10 -9.40
C LYS A 212 -5.25 -17.02 -9.95
N ALA A 213 -6.19 -17.43 -9.10
CA ALA A 213 -7.35 -18.23 -9.51
C ALA A 213 -8.20 -17.51 -10.56
N ALA A 214 -8.27 -16.18 -10.49
CA ALA A 214 -8.93 -15.32 -11.49
C ALA A 214 -8.05 -15.03 -12.73
N GLY A 215 -6.90 -15.67 -12.89
CA GLY A 215 -6.00 -15.46 -14.04
C GLY A 215 -5.32 -14.08 -14.07
N ARG A 216 -5.21 -13.38 -12.93
CA ARG A 216 -4.64 -12.03 -12.83
C ARG A 216 -3.14 -12.07 -12.54
N ARG A 217 -2.43 -11.04 -12.98
CA ARG A 217 -1.01 -10.87 -12.67
C ARG A 217 -0.81 -10.47 -11.22
N THR A 218 0.04 -11.19 -10.51
CA THR A 218 0.30 -11.00 -9.08
C THR A 218 1.76 -10.67 -8.75
N ASP A 219 2.61 -10.55 -9.77
CA ASP A 219 4.07 -10.38 -9.61
C ASP A 219 4.46 -9.31 -8.59
N ASN A 220 3.78 -8.15 -8.64
CA ASN A 220 4.04 -7.05 -7.70
C ASN A 220 3.62 -7.39 -6.26
N LEU A 221 2.48 -8.05 -6.09
CA LEU A 221 1.98 -8.44 -4.76
C LEU A 221 2.83 -9.54 -4.13
N GLU A 222 3.31 -10.47 -4.95
CA GLU A 222 4.26 -11.49 -4.52
C GLU A 222 5.58 -10.87 -4.07
N GLY A 223 6.09 -9.89 -4.82
CA GLY A 223 7.26 -9.13 -4.41
C GLY A 223 7.08 -8.46 -3.05
N ILE A 224 5.92 -7.85 -2.79
CA ILE A 224 5.59 -7.25 -1.50
C ILE A 224 5.47 -8.33 -0.41
N LEU A 225 4.85 -9.48 -0.70
CA LEU A 225 4.74 -10.60 0.24
C LEU A 225 6.12 -11.09 0.70
N TRP A 226 7.02 -11.32 -0.27
CA TRP A 226 8.39 -11.73 0.02
C TRP A 226 9.17 -10.66 0.78
N HIS A 227 8.95 -9.39 0.47
CA HIS A 227 9.56 -8.28 1.20
C HIS A 227 9.13 -8.25 2.68
N LYS A 228 7.88 -8.60 3.00
CA LYS A 228 7.39 -8.69 4.39
C LYS A 228 8.13 -9.74 5.22
N ILE A 229 8.70 -10.76 4.59
CA ILE A 229 9.52 -11.79 5.25
C ILE A 229 11.00 -11.39 5.24
N SER A 230 11.52 -10.97 4.08
CA SER A 230 12.95 -10.70 3.90
C SER A 230 13.41 -9.46 4.70
N ALA A 231 12.55 -8.45 4.85
CA ALA A 231 12.89 -7.25 5.61
C ALA A 231 13.20 -7.55 7.11
N PRO A 232 12.37 -8.27 7.86
CA PRO A 232 12.73 -8.73 9.21
C PRO A 232 13.94 -9.65 9.24
N LEU A 233 14.06 -10.56 8.27
CA LEU A 233 15.21 -11.49 8.21
C LEU A 233 16.54 -10.75 7.95
N SER A 234 16.53 -9.60 7.33
CA SER A 234 17.73 -8.79 7.16
C SER A 234 18.38 -8.41 8.50
N THR A 235 17.59 -8.29 9.57
CA THR A 235 18.12 -8.01 10.91
C THR A 235 19.03 -9.12 11.45
N LEU A 236 18.87 -10.37 10.97
CA LEU A 236 19.74 -11.50 11.35
C LEU A 236 21.15 -11.37 10.77
N LEU A 237 21.31 -10.64 9.66
CA LEU A 237 22.62 -10.39 9.05
C LEU A 237 23.38 -9.24 9.74
N MET A 238 22.67 -8.39 10.49
CA MET A 238 23.27 -7.21 11.13
C MET A 238 24.35 -7.55 12.14
N PRO A 239 24.23 -8.59 13.01
CA PRO A 239 25.31 -8.99 13.90
C PRO A 239 26.56 -9.45 13.18
N LEU A 240 26.43 -10.12 12.02
CA LEU A 240 27.58 -10.52 11.22
C LEU A 240 28.34 -9.29 10.70
N LEU A 241 27.61 -8.31 10.15
CA LEU A 241 28.19 -7.06 9.70
C LEU A 241 28.83 -6.29 10.84
N GLY A 242 28.16 -6.23 12.00
CA GLY A 242 28.70 -5.63 13.22
C GLY A 242 29.98 -6.31 13.71
N ALA A 243 30.04 -7.64 13.69
CA ALA A 243 31.19 -8.41 14.11
C ALA A 243 32.41 -8.27 13.17
N VAL A 244 32.19 -7.99 11.88
CA VAL A 244 33.26 -7.75 10.90
C VAL A 244 33.81 -6.33 11.02
N ALA A 245 32.97 -5.37 11.41
CA ALA A 245 33.32 -3.95 11.48
C ALA A 245 33.95 -3.53 12.83
N ALA A 246 33.79 -4.34 13.89
CA ALA A 246 34.32 -4.08 15.24
C ALA A 246 35.64 -4.81 15.48
#